data_61fefc4f60a387b685a7a247a4985d44
#
_entry.id   61fefc4f60a387b685a7a247a4985d44
#
_cell.length_a   1.000
_cell.length_b   1.000
_cell.length_c   1.000
_cell.angle_alpha   90.00
_cell.angle_beta   90.00
_cell.angle_gamma   90.00
#
_symmetry.space_group_name_H-M   'P 1'
#
loop_
_entity.id
_entity.type
_entity.pdbx_description
1 polymer ?
#
loop_
_entity_poly.entity_id
_entity_poly.type
_entity_poly.pdbx_seq_one_letter_code
_entity_poly.pdbx_strand_id
1 'polypeptide(L)'
;MKKLFSLMLVMTLVLSLTACGGSGDKPAQTGGAGDGTAAGSETEAKAGGESQGQAGASQKGGSINVGLNSAPISENVWCQNDLNSATIMELVCPHFVSMDASGTKYDYLNEPVQVNEDCTVWTITMKEGLCWNDGTPVSAEDLLFTAEYGTSHHIGFFDSYFGLVDFEASKAVDERTVEFHLTSGNVNFWNGAGYWIPIMRKSEWESVEDPTTYDYSGAGYGPYYVSEWVDGEYVVLSRNPYFTLANDGEGALLDEIVFRVYTDENAMVLALQNGEVDVCANFLSASSVTQLQNNPDYLIESVPSLGYAFISFSQTNELLTDVKVRQAIAMSVNRDALVNVAFAGAATAMETPISPVYTEFTKSNITQPAYDTAAAGKLLDEAGYKDTDGDGIRETADGKKLSFTIMYKSTLANVDGVMSILQAGTKEAGIELVLQPVDAATFSANVTQGHKYDISYSSWGTIDDVDTTLLTCFGIGQTLNFMEFNSQEQEDLLQAMQGETDYEKRLEMLDQWQTWFVENLPTCHLLVPNNTYVTNTANYDGWAICPGNYGFMDCPNFVNVYKK
;
A
#
# COMPACT_ATOMS: atom_id res chain seq x y z
N MET A 1 24.50 -10.19 -43.55
CA MET A 1 24.88 -9.43 -44.76
C MET A 1 23.86 -8.31 -44.95
N LYS A 2 24.37 -7.10 -45.13
CA LYS A 2 23.75 -5.84 -45.58
C LYS A 2 22.79 -5.18 -44.55
N LYS A 3 23.21 -4.18 -43.78
CA LYS A 3 23.64 -2.76 -44.03
C LYS A 3 22.48 -1.94 -44.64
N LEU A 4 22.06 -0.97 -43.84
CA LEU A 4 22.38 0.48 -43.77
C LEU A 4 21.35 1.35 -44.50
N PHE A 5 20.93 2.40 -43.91
CA PHE A 5 21.01 3.85 -44.10
C PHE A 5 19.77 4.51 -43.50
N SER A 6 19.79 5.30 -42.47
CA SER A 6 20.31 6.69 -42.35
C SER A 6 19.43 7.73 -43.05
N LEU A 7 18.84 8.69 -42.34
CA LEU A 7 19.22 10.09 -42.42
C LEU A 7 18.46 10.98 -41.42
N MET A 8 19.22 11.83 -40.75
CA MET A 8 18.85 13.02 -39.99
C MET A 8 17.93 13.96 -40.76
N LEU A 9 17.03 14.67 -40.07
CA LEU A 9 16.74 16.04 -40.39
C LEU A 9 16.59 16.89 -39.11
N VAL A 10 17.60 17.72 -38.89
CA VAL A 10 17.62 18.85 -37.95
C VAL A 10 16.92 20.00 -38.63
N MET A 11 16.00 20.69 -37.92
CA MET A 11 15.67 22.08 -38.27
C MET A 11 15.38 22.89 -37.01
N THR A 12 16.34 23.70 -36.70
CA THR A 12 16.33 24.85 -35.79
C THR A 12 15.37 25.93 -36.30
N LEU A 13 14.62 26.57 -35.41
CA LEU A 13 14.23 27.96 -35.57
C LEU A 13 14.24 28.72 -34.25
N VAL A 14 14.78 29.89 -34.32
CA VAL A 14 15.32 30.81 -33.32
C VAL A 14 14.32 31.94 -33.01
N LEU A 15 14.25 32.29 -31.73
CA LEU A 15 13.99 33.61 -31.09
C LEU A 15 13.04 34.64 -31.73
N SER A 16 12.15 35.16 -30.90
CA SER A 16 12.05 36.63 -30.73
C SER A 16 11.51 37.00 -29.34
N LEU A 17 12.38 37.69 -28.60
CA LEU A 17 12.07 38.50 -27.43
C LEU A 17 11.34 39.76 -27.84
N THR A 18 10.38 40.22 -27.04
CA THR A 18 10.22 41.68 -26.79
C THR A 18 9.65 41.89 -25.38
N ALA A 19 10.37 42.69 -24.64
CA ALA A 19 10.04 43.22 -23.32
C ALA A 19 9.33 44.57 -23.44
N CYS A 20 8.53 44.93 -22.42
CA CYS A 20 8.28 46.26 -21.84
C CYS A 20 7.18 46.05 -20.77
N GLY A 21 7.23 46.41 -19.49
CA GLY A 21 7.92 47.53 -18.84
C GLY A 21 6.89 48.43 -18.16
N GLY A 22 6.98 48.65 -16.84
CA GLY A 22 6.35 49.75 -16.10
C GLY A 22 5.41 49.34 -14.95
N SER A 23 5.91 49.30 -13.76
CA SER A 23 5.97 50.27 -12.66
C SER A 23 4.63 50.69 -12.01
N GLY A 24 4.48 50.43 -10.74
CA GLY A 24 4.35 51.44 -9.66
C GLY A 24 3.06 51.30 -8.85
N ASP A 25 3.16 51.02 -7.64
CA ASP A 25 3.01 51.81 -6.43
C ASP A 25 2.31 51.07 -5.28
N LYS A 26 2.99 50.99 -4.16
CA LYS A 26 2.42 50.94 -2.79
C LYS A 26 2.07 52.41 -2.38
N PRO A 27 1.23 52.70 -1.37
CA PRO A 27 1.47 52.28 0.00
C PRO A 27 0.22 52.17 0.95
N ALA A 28 0.54 51.77 2.15
CA ALA A 28 0.27 52.33 3.48
C ALA A 28 -0.61 51.52 4.44
N GLN A 29 0.04 51.31 5.58
CA GLN A 29 -0.42 50.80 6.88
C GLN A 29 -1.53 51.62 7.53
N THR A 30 -2.32 50.95 8.38
CA THR A 30 -2.66 51.31 9.78
C THR A 30 -3.31 50.06 10.39
N GLY A 31 -2.94 49.46 11.50
CA GLY A 31 -2.71 50.00 12.82
C GLY A 31 -3.96 49.76 13.68
N GLY A 32 -4.00 48.72 14.56
CA GLY A 32 -5.05 48.57 15.56
C GLY A 32 -4.88 47.29 16.39
N ALA A 33 -4.29 47.47 17.59
CA ALA A 33 -4.21 46.44 18.63
C ALA A 33 -5.58 46.27 19.32
N GLY A 34 -5.88 45.01 19.70
CA GLY A 34 -7.01 44.69 20.55
C GLY A 34 -6.77 43.37 21.26
N ASP A 35 -6.47 43.49 22.52
CA ASP A 35 -6.29 42.50 23.57
C ASP A 35 -7.60 41.73 23.82
N GLY A 36 -7.54 40.43 24.16
CA GLY A 36 -8.75 39.74 24.64
C GLY A 36 -8.64 38.21 24.80
N THR A 37 -8.07 37.82 25.92
CA THR A 37 -8.41 36.65 26.78
C THR A 37 -8.81 35.30 26.17
N ALA A 38 -8.05 34.31 26.58
CA ALA A 38 -8.29 32.88 26.51
C ALA A 38 -9.67 32.45 27.09
N ALA A 39 -10.34 31.56 26.38
CA ALA A 39 -11.32 30.63 26.94
C ALA A 39 -11.15 29.28 26.26
N GLY A 40 -10.74 28.27 27.02
CA GLY A 40 -10.69 26.89 26.59
C GLY A 40 -12.10 26.37 26.27
N SER A 41 -12.21 25.63 25.21
CA SER A 41 -13.35 24.73 25.00
C SER A 41 -12.80 23.32 24.78
N GLU A 42 -13.00 22.49 25.77
CA GLU A 42 -12.97 21.05 25.67
C GLU A 42 -14.00 20.64 24.62
N THR A 43 -13.54 20.02 23.55
CA THR A 43 -14.42 19.37 22.59
C THR A 43 -14.40 17.87 22.89
N GLU A 44 -15.42 17.40 23.60
CA GLU A 44 -15.74 15.98 23.71
C GLU A 44 -15.94 15.39 22.31
N ALA A 45 -15.18 14.34 22.03
CA ALA A 45 -15.41 13.47 20.88
C ALA A 45 -16.77 12.78 21.06
N LYS A 46 -17.76 13.18 20.29
CA LYS A 46 -19.01 12.43 20.13
C LYS A 46 -18.74 11.27 19.17
N ALA A 47 -18.91 10.07 19.69
CA ALA A 47 -19.07 8.85 18.92
C ALA A 47 -20.11 9.03 17.80
N GLY A 48 -19.83 8.48 16.63
CA GLY A 48 -20.66 8.55 15.45
C GLY A 48 -22.10 8.08 15.73
N GLY A 49 -23.02 8.99 15.57
CA GLY A 49 -24.43 8.69 15.53
C GLY A 49 -24.79 8.19 14.14
N GLU A 50 -25.47 7.08 14.07
CA GLU A 50 -26.18 6.60 12.89
C GLU A 50 -27.05 7.73 12.32
N SER A 51 -26.64 8.29 11.20
CA SER A 51 -27.49 9.17 10.40
C SER A 51 -28.47 8.27 9.63
N GLN A 52 -29.65 8.03 10.22
CA GLN A 52 -30.82 7.62 9.45
C GLN A 52 -31.26 8.81 8.59
N GLY A 53 -30.54 9.04 7.48
CA GLY A 53 -31.04 9.80 6.36
C GLY A 53 -32.17 8.99 5.72
N GLN A 54 -33.32 9.59 5.51
CA GLN A 54 -34.40 9.05 4.69
C GLN A 54 -33.80 8.65 3.33
N ALA A 55 -33.66 7.35 3.09
CA ALA A 55 -33.23 6.81 1.81
C ALA A 55 -34.32 7.20 0.77
N GLY A 56 -34.00 8.21 -0.03
CA GLY A 56 -34.60 8.35 -1.35
C GLY A 56 -34.25 7.05 -2.08
N ALA A 57 -35.24 6.46 -2.77
CA ALA A 57 -35.01 5.22 -3.50
C ALA A 57 -33.77 5.40 -4.40
N SER A 58 -32.71 4.63 -4.17
CA SER A 58 -31.50 4.64 -4.99
C SER A 58 -31.92 4.36 -6.43
N GLN A 59 -31.55 5.25 -7.36
CA GLN A 59 -31.87 5.04 -8.77
C GLN A 59 -30.89 3.99 -9.31
N LYS A 60 -31.40 2.78 -9.55
CA LYS A 60 -30.67 1.72 -10.24
C LYS A 60 -30.56 2.09 -11.71
N GLY A 61 -29.36 2.02 -12.25
CA GLY A 61 -29.08 2.28 -13.67
C GLY A 61 -28.07 3.39 -13.91
N GLY A 62 -27.76 3.60 -15.18
CA GLY A 62 -26.80 4.59 -15.63
C GLY A 62 -25.37 4.09 -15.70
N SER A 63 -24.48 4.92 -16.28
CA SER A 63 -23.05 4.63 -16.44
C SER A 63 -22.21 5.68 -15.73
N ILE A 64 -20.99 5.30 -15.34
CA ILE A 64 -19.98 6.17 -14.74
C ILE A 64 -18.66 6.09 -15.52
N ASN A 65 -17.96 7.22 -15.67
CA ASN A 65 -16.64 7.28 -16.28
C ASN A 65 -15.56 7.36 -15.21
N VAL A 66 -14.61 6.43 -15.26
CA VAL A 66 -13.50 6.29 -14.34
C VAL A 66 -12.19 6.59 -15.05
N GLY A 67 -11.39 7.51 -14.54
CA GLY A 67 -10.08 7.85 -15.09
C GLY A 67 -8.97 6.94 -14.56
N LEU A 68 -8.13 6.45 -15.46
CA LEU A 68 -6.88 5.74 -15.19
C LEU A 68 -5.69 6.56 -15.68
N ASN A 69 -4.62 6.65 -14.90
CA ASN A 69 -3.41 7.39 -15.26
C ASN A 69 -2.41 6.59 -16.13
N SER A 70 -2.71 5.33 -16.41
CA SER A 70 -1.97 4.45 -17.32
C SER A 70 -2.87 3.30 -17.79
N ALA A 71 -2.49 2.66 -18.89
CA ALA A 71 -3.24 1.52 -19.40
C ALA A 71 -3.13 0.31 -18.45
N PRO A 72 -4.25 -0.41 -18.20
CA PRO A 72 -4.21 -1.73 -17.60
C PRO A 72 -3.55 -2.72 -18.60
N ILE A 73 -2.93 -3.77 -18.07
CA ILE A 73 -2.12 -4.70 -18.89
C ILE A 73 -2.93 -5.93 -19.30
N SER A 74 -3.74 -6.49 -18.39
CA SER A 74 -4.36 -7.80 -18.61
C SER A 74 -5.54 -8.06 -17.67
N GLU A 75 -6.49 -8.88 -18.11
CA GLU A 75 -7.49 -9.48 -17.22
C GLU A 75 -6.91 -10.64 -16.38
N ASN A 76 -5.74 -11.18 -16.74
CA ASN A 76 -5.07 -12.25 -16.00
C ASN A 76 -4.30 -11.72 -14.79
N VAL A 77 -5.02 -11.26 -13.76
CA VAL A 77 -4.43 -10.68 -12.54
C VAL A 77 -3.70 -11.67 -11.65
N TRP A 78 -3.88 -12.96 -11.85
CA TRP A 78 -3.14 -13.99 -11.14
C TRP A 78 -1.66 -14.04 -11.53
N CYS A 79 -1.36 -13.79 -12.81
CA CYS A 79 -0.01 -13.87 -13.37
C CYS A 79 0.61 -12.50 -13.69
N GLN A 80 -0.22 -11.48 -13.94
CA GLN A 80 0.22 -10.14 -14.32
C GLN A 80 -0.34 -9.13 -13.31
N ASN A 81 0.55 -8.52 -12.53
CA ASN A 81 0.15 -7.69 -11.40
C ASN A 81 0.53 -6.23 -11.65
N ASP A 82 -0.39 -5.46 -12.23
CA ASP A 82 -0.36 -4.00 -12.22
C ASP A 82 -1.60 -3.45 -11.51
N LEU A 83 -1.46 -2.27 -10.92
CA LEU A 83 -2.51 -1.68 -10.10
C LEU A 83 -3.81 -1.42 -10.87
N ASN A 84 -3.73 -1.00 -12.14
CA ASN A 84 -4.93 -0.64 -12.91
C ASN A 84 -5.70 -1.89 -13.35
N SER A 85 -5.00 -2.95 -13.78
CA SER A 85 -5.63 -4.26 -14.03
C SER A 85 -6.28 -4.80 -12.76
N ALA A 86 -5.57 -4.79 -11.62
CA ALA A 86 -6.09 -5.23 -10.34
C ALA A 86 -7.33 -4.42 -9.90
N THR A 87 -7.32 -3.09 -10.09
CA THR A 87 -8.45 -2.21 -9.76
C THR A 87 -9.71 -2.54 -10.60
N ILE A 88 -9.54 -2.84 -11.88
CA ILE A 88 -10.66 -3.25 -12.74
C ILE A 88 -11.16 -4.63 -12.33
N MET A 89 -10.24 -5.57 -12.13
CA MET A 89 -10.58 -6.96 -11.83
C MET A 89 -11.11 -7.15 -10.40
N GLU A 90 -10.87 -6.22 -9.49
CA GLU A 90 -11.53 -6.18 -8.18
C GLU A 90 -13.05 -6.10 -8.29
N LEU A 91 -13.58 -5.48 -9.33
CA LEU A 91 -15.03 -5.42 -9.59
C LEU A 91 -15.55 -6.62 -10.38
N VAL A 92 -14.67 -7.41 -10.98
CA VAL A 92 -14.98 -8.59 -11.83
C VAL A 92 -14.79 -9.90 -11.06
N CYS A 93 -13.69 -10.01 -10.33
CA CYS A 93 -13.31 -11.15 -9.51
C CYS A 93 -12.87 -10.67 -8.12
N PRO A 94 -13.80 -10.14 -7.30
CA PRO A 94 -13.45 -9.57 -6.00
C PRO A 94 -12.89 -10.60 -5.03
N HIS A 95 -12.12 -10.10 -4.08
CA HIS A 95 -11.53 -10.92 -3.02
C HIS A 95 -12.60 -11.44 -2.05
N PHE A 96 -12.33 -12.59 -1.41
CA PHE A 96 -13.24 -13.21 -0.44
C PHE A 96 -13.22 -12.54 0.92
N VAL A 97 -12.09 -11.99 1.28
CA VAL A 97 -11.89 -11.16 2.46
C VAL A 97 -11.66 -9.73 2.00
N SER A 98 -12.33 -8.79 2.62
CA SER A 98 -12.13 -7.37 2.38
C SER A 98 -11.67 -6.66 3.65
N MET A 99 -11.44 -5.35 3.57
CA MET A 99 -10.96 -4.52 4.67
C MET A 99 -11.89 -3.32 4.87
N ASP A 100 -12.24 -3.02 6.10
CA ASP A 100 -13.02 -1.83 6.42
C ASP A 100 -12.16 -0.56 6.51
N ALA A 101 -12.80 0.59 6.71
CA ALA A 101 -12.13 1.89 6.82
C ALA A 101 -11.14 1.98 8.01
N SER A 102 -11.23 1.07 8.99
CA SER A 102 -10.31 1.00 10.15
C SER A 102 -9.08 0.12 9.90
N GLY A 103 -9.00 -0.53 8.72
CA GLY A 103 -7.95 -1.50 8.42
C GLY A 103 -8.26 -2.91 8.92
N THR A 104 -9.46 -3.16 9.42
CA THR A 104 -9.86 -4.48 9.94
C THR A 104 -10.40 -5.33 8.80
N LYS A 105 -9.83 -6.54 8.63
CA LYS A 105 -10.29 -7.51 7.63
C LYS A 105 -11.60 -8.19 8.06
N TYR A 106 -12.45 -8.50 7.10
CA TYR A 106 -13.72 -9.19 7.33
C TYR A 106 -14.09 -10.12 6.16
N ASP A 107 -14.86 -11.16 6.46
CA ASP A 107 -15.39 -12.11 5.48
C ASP A 107 -16.42 -11.44 4.57
N TYR A 108 -16.08 -11.24 3.29
CA TYR A 108 -16.95 -10.55 2.32
C TYR A 108 -17.81 -11.53 1.49
N LEU A 109 -17.20 -12.52 0.83
CA LEU A 109 -17.89 -13.46 -0.05
C LEU A 109 -18.06 -14.87 0.56
N ASN A 110 -17.59 -15.09 1.75
CA ASN A 110 -17.80 -16.31 2.52
C ASN A 110 -18.57 -16.04 3.82
N GLU A 111 -19.16 -17.11 4.37
CA GLU A 111 -19.69 -17.14 5.73
C GLU A 111 -18.51 -17.05 6.72
N PRO A 112 -18.74 -16.69 7.99
CA PRO A 112 -17.68 -16.68 9.00
C PRO A 112 -16.90 -17.99 9.00
N VAL A 113 -15.59 -17.90 8.82
CA VAL A 113 -14.72 -19.08 8.73
C VAL A 113 -14.74 -19.91 10.01
N GLN A 114 -14.61 -21.23 9.88
CA GLN A 114 -14.43 -22.13 11.00
C GLN A 114 -13.02 -22.70 10.99
N VAL A 115 -12.38 -22.71 12.15
CA VAL A 115 -11.01 -23.17 12.31
C VAL A 115 -10.91 -24.03 13.57
N ASN A 116 -10.11 -25.10 13.52
CA ASN A 116 -9.83 -25.93 14.71
C ASN A 116 -8.83 -25.25 15.66
N GLU A 117 -8.65 -25.80 16.87
CA GLU A 117 -7.87 -25.19 17.95
C GLU A 117 -6.40 -24.93 17.60
N ASP A 118 -5.80 -25.75 16.73
CA ASP A 118 -4.39 -25.64 16.32
C ASP A 118 -4.20 -24.96 14.96
N CYS A 119 -5.27 -24.36 14.41
CA CYS A 119 -5.28 -23.65 13.13
C CYS A 119 -4.71 -24.45 11.94
N THR A 120 -4.85 -25.78 11.98
CA THR A 120 -4.43 -26.68 10.91
C THR A 120 -5.57 -27.11 9.99
N VAL A 121 -6.84 -26.90 10.39
CA VAL A 121 -8.02 -27.21 9.56
C VAL A 121 -8.91 -25.99 9.48
N TRP A 122 -9.10 -25.51 8.26
CA TRP A 122 -9.90 -24.34 7.93
C TRP A 122 -11.08 -24.72 7.04
N THR A 123 -12.29 -24.41 7.49
CA THR A 123 -13.51 -24.63 6.73
C THR A 123 -14.05 -23.32 6.19
N ILE A 124 -14.03 -23.18 4.88
CA ILE A 124 -14.46 -21.98 4.15
C ILE A 124 -15.76 -22.32 3.43
N THR A 125 -16.85 -21.67 3.81
CA THR A 125 -18.16 -21.80 3.15
C THR A 125 -18.48 -20.53 2.38
N MET A 126 -18.58 -20.61 1.06
CA MET A 126 -18.97 -19.49 0.22
C MET A 126 -20.42 -19.06 0.47
N LYS A 127 -20.72 -17.76 0.37
CA LYS A 127 -22.09 -17.26 0.52
C LYS A 127 -23.03 -17.86 -0.52
N GLU A 128 -24.26 -18.09 -0.11
CA GLU A 128 -25.32 -18.57 -1.01
C GLU A 128 -25.60 -17.54 -2.10
N GLY A 129 -25.76 -18.00 -3.34
CA GLY A 129 -26.04 -17.14 -4.49
C GLY A 129 -24.80 -16.57 -5.19
N LEU A 130 -23.58 -16.93 -4.77
CA LEU A 130 -22.38 -16.55 -5.51
C LEU A 130 -22.31 -17.31 -6.84
N CYS A 131 -22.36 -16.56 -7.94
CA CYS A 131 -22.43 -17.10 -9.30
C CYS A 131 -21.46 -16.39 -10.22
N TRP A 132 -20.97 -17.12 -11.21
CA TRP A 132 -20.28 -16.56 -12.36
C TRP A 132 -21.25 -15.68 -13.18
N ASN A 133 -20.73 -14.82 -14.06
CA ASN A 133 -21.52 -13.91 -14.90
C ASN A 133 -22.39 -14.60 -15.96
N ASP A 134 -22.29 -15.92 -16.12
CA ASP A 134 -23.19 -16.73 -16.93
C ASP A 134 -24.33 -17.40 -16.12
N GLY A 135 -24.36 -17.15 -14.80
CA GLY A 135 -25.35 -17.69 -13.87
C GLY A 135 -25.03 -19.07 -13.32
N THR A 136 -23.90 -19.68 -13.70
CA THR A 136 -23.46 -20.92 -13.07
C THR A 136 -22.91 -20.66 -11.66
N PRO A 137 -23.18 -21.50 -10.67
CA PRO A 137 -22.66 -21.31 -9.32
C PRO A 137 -21.12 -21.33 -9.29
N VAL A 138 -20.51 -20.47 -8.49
CA VAL A 138 -19.11 -20.65 -8.07
C VAL A 138 -19.08 -21.81 -7.10
N SER A 139 -18.20 -22.77 -7.32
CA SER A 139 -18.19 -24.02 -6.59
C SER A 139 -16.98 -24.17 -5.65
N ALA A 140 -17.11 -25.02 -4.64
CA ALA A 140 -16.01 -25.43 -3.77
C ALA A 140 -14.84 -26.05 -4.56
N GLU A 141 -15.15 -26.71 -5.69
CA GLU A 141 -14.15 -27.26 -6.60
C GLU A 141 -13.34 -26.15 -7.30
N ASP A 142 -13.96 -24.98 -7.61
CA ASP A 142 -13.24 -23.84 -8.18
C ASP A 142 -12.25 -23.27 -7.16
N LEU A 143 -12.64 -23.13 -5.89
CA LEU A 143 -11.76 -22.63 -4.83
C LEU A 143 -10.60 -23.59 -4.55
N LEU A 144 -10.88 -24.89 -4.40
CA LEU A 144 -9.85 -25.91 -4.17
C LEU A 144 -8.88 -25.98 -5.36
N PHE A 145 -9.42 -26.00 -6.58
CA PHE A 145 -8.65 -25.95 -7.81
C PHE A 145 -7.75 -24.70 -7.87
N THR A 146 -8.28 -23.54 -7.53
CA THR A 146 -7.52 -22.29 -7.52
C THR A 146 -6.26 -22.43 -6.67
N ALA A 147 -6.41 -22.90 -5.44
CA ALA A 147 -5.30 -23.09 -4.51
C ALA A 147 -4.26 -24.09 -5.04
N GLU A 148 -4.71 -25.26 -5.51
CA GLU A 148 -3.85 -26.35 -6.00
C GLU A 148 -3.14 -25.96 -7.32
N TYR A 149 -3.89 -25.42 -8.28
CA TYR A 149 -3.35 -25.03 -9.58
C TYR A 149 -2.32 -23.91 -9.43
N GLY A 150 -2.67 -22.84 -8.71
CA GLY A 150 -1.78 -21.71 -8.53
C GLY A 150 -0.48 -22.07 -7.82
N THR A 151 -0.54 -22.91 -6.77
CA THR A 151 0.64 -23.41 -6.05
C THR A 151 1.47 -24.35 -6.94
N SER A 152 0.85 -25.28 -7.66
CA SER A 152 1.58 -26.23 -8.54
C SER A 152 2.30 -25.54 -9.70
N HIS A 153 1.81 -24.38 -10.15
CA HIS A 153 2.42 -23.56 -11.22
C HIS A 153 3.24 -22.39 -10.68
N HIS A 154 3.41 -22.25 -9.36
CA HIS A 154 4.17 -21.16 -8.71
C HIS A 154 3.73 -19.77 -9.15
N ILE A 155 2.42 -19.54 -9.25
CA ILE A 155 1.86 -18.27 -9.70
C ILE A 155 1.95 -17.22 -8.59
N GLY A 156 2.59 -16.08 -8.85
CA GLY A 156 2.57 -14.91 -7.99
C GLY A 156 2.72 -15.19 -6.50
N PHE A 157 1.69 -14.89 -5.71
CA PHE A 157 1.70 -15.07 -4.25
C PHE A 157 1.13 -16.41 -3.76
N PHE A 158 0.78 -17.33 -4.66
CA PHE A 158 0.13 -18.59 -4.27
C PHE A 158 0.97 -19.41 -3.30
N ASP A 159 2.28 -19.54 -3.53
CA ASP A 159 3.17 -20.28 -2.62
C ASP A 159 3.21 -19.65 -1.21
N SER A 160 3.07 -18.32 -1.11
CA SER A 160 3.08 -17.63 0.18
C SER A 160 1.81 -17.91 0.99
N TYR A 161 0.66 -18.04 0.34
CA TYR A 161 -0.63 -18.19 1.01
C TYR A 161 -1.12 -19.65 1.06
N PHE A 162 -0.85 -20.47 0.05
CA PHE A 162 -1.30 -21.86 -0.03
C PHE A 162 -0.16 -22.87 0.11
N GLY A 163 1.09 -22.45 0.27
CA GLY A 163 2.24 -23.35 0.35
C GLY A 163 2.24 -24.30 1.56
N LEU A 164 1.44 -24.00 2.58
CA LEU A 164 1.24 -24.88 3.73
C LEU A 164 0.07 -25.86 3.56
N VAL A 165 -0.69 -25.79 2.46
CA VAL A 165 -1.87 -26.64 2.25
C VAL A 165 -1.44 -28.07 1.88
N ASP A 166 -1.96 -29.04 2.61
CA ASP A 166 -1.93 -30.45 2.24
C ASP A 166 -3.11 -30.73 1.29
N PHE A 167 -2.86 -30.69 -0.02
CA PHE A 167 -3.87 -30.90 -1.05
C PHE A 167 -4.40 -32.34 -1.09
N GLU A 168 -3.66 -33.34 -0.57
CA GLU A 168 -4.15 -34.74 -0.47
C GLU A 168 -5.21 -34.89 0.63
N ALA A 169 -5.08 -34.09 1.70
CA ALA A 169 -6.02 -34.10 2.82
C ALA A 169 -7.18 -33.12 2.63
N SER A 170 -6.97 -32.05 1.84
CA SER A 170 -7.96 -31.00 1.59
C SER A 170 -9.04 -31.45 0.61
N LYS A 171 -10.26 -30.96 0.75
CA LYS A 171 -11.40 -31.41 -0.06
C LYS A 171 -12.53 -30.39 -0.15
N ALA A 172 -13.27 -30.45 -1.25
CA ALA A 172 -14.62 -29.91 -1.31
C ALA A 172 -15.56 -30.83 -0.49
N VAL A 173 -16.19 -30.28 0.55
CA VAL A 173 -17.08 -31.02 1.46
C VAL A 173 -18.50 -31.10 0.88
N ASP A 174 -18.92 -29.99 0.24
CA ASP A 174 -20.17 -29.86 -0.48
C ASP A 174 -19.98 -28.83 -1.63
N GLU A 175 -21.07 -28.41 -2.27
CA GLU A 175 -21.02 -27.49 -3.43
C GLU A 175 -20.40 -26.11 -3.11
N ARG A 176 -20.42 -25.67 -1.85
CA ARG A 176 -19.97 -24.33 -1.42
C ARG A 176 -18.89 -24.36 -0.33
N THR A 177 -18.53 -25.53 0.20
CA THR A 177 -17.66 -25.64 1.36
C THR A 177 -16.37 -26.38 1.03
N VAL A 178 -15.23 -25.75 1.30
CA VAL A 178 -13.89 -26.35 1.23
C VAL A 178 -13.34 -26.51 2.64
N GLU A 179 -12.79 -27.68 2.93
CA GLU A 179 -11.98 -27.95 4.10
C GLU A 179 -10.51 -28.02 3.69
N PHE A 180 -9.74 -26.98 4.05
CA PHE A 180 -8.29 -26.93 3.86
C PHE A 180 -7.59 -27.52 5.07
N HIS A 181 -6.67 -28.46 4.82
CA HIS A 181 -5.75 -29.01 5.81
C HIS A 181 -4.37 -28.40 5.61
N LEU A 182 -3.75 -27.90 6.68
CA LEU A 182 -2.41 -27.31 6.65
C LEU A 182 -1.40 -28.26 7.29
N THR A 183 -0.19 -28.28 6.75
CA THR A 183 0.94 -29.07 7.28
C THR A 183 1.46 -28.51 8.61
N SER A 184 1.17 -27.26 8.92
CA SER A 184 1.41 -26.61 10.21
C SER A 184 0.33 -25.56 10.47
N GLY A 185 0.05 -25.23 11.74
CA GLY A 185 -0.94 -24.22 12.11
C GLY A 185 -0.55 -22.84 11.56
N ASN A 186 -1.54 -22.12 11.02
CA ASN A 186 -1.42 -20.74 10.57
C ASN A 186 -2.69 -19.98 10.91
N VAL A 187 -2.61 -19.04 11.85
CA VAL A 187 -3.76 -18.27 12.36
C VAL A 187 -4.30 -17.24 11.35
N ASN A 188 -3.49 -16.86 10.36
CA ASN A 188 -3.82 -15.86 9.35
C ASN A 188 -4.08 -16.45 7.96
N PHE A 189 -4.14 -17.78 7.83
CA PHE A 189 -4.25 -18.46 6.55
C PHE A 189 -5.30 -17.83 5.63
N TRP A 190 -6.56 -17.75 6.08
CA TRP A 190 -7.62 -17.23 5.24
C TRP A 190 -7.62 -15.71 5.13
N ASN A 191 -7.19 -14.99 6.17
CA ASN A 191 -7.02 -13.53 6.10
C ASN A 191 -6.00 -13.10 5.04
N GLY A 192 -5.01 -13.95 4.75
CA GLY A 192 -4.08 -13.76 3.65
C GLY A 192 -4.62 -14.28 2.32
N ALA A 193 -4.93 -15.57 2.24
CA ALA A 193 -5.38 -16.22 1.00
C ALA A 193 -6.66 -15.58 0.44
N GLY A 194 -7.67 -15.38 1.27
CA GLY A 194 -8.95 -14.79 0.88
C GLY A 194 -8.87 -13.32 0.50
N TYR A 195 -7.87 -12.59 1.02
CA TYR A 195 -7.65 -11.17 0.71
C TYR A 195 -6.83 -10.94 -0.56
N TRP A 196 -5.97 -11.90 -0.95
CA TRP A 196 -5.05 -11.69 -2.08
C TRP A 196 -5.37 -12.51 -3.32
N ILE A 197 -6.07 -13.63 -3.18
CA ILE A 197 -6.23 -14.58 -4.27
C ILE A 197 -7.70 -14.67 -4.69
N PRO A 198 -8.09 -14.08 -5.84
CA PRO A 198 -9.41 -14.30 -6.41
C PRO A 198 -9.52 -15.73 -6.97
N ILE A 199 -10.75 -16.26 -7.03
CA ILE A 199 -11.02 -17.62 -7.51
C ILE A 199 -10.88 -17.71 -9.04
N MET A 200 -10.23 -18.79 -9.51
CA MET A 200 -10.18 -19.20 -10.90
C MET A 200 -11.34 -20.15 -11.20
N ARG A 201 -11.97 -19.99 -12.36
CA ARG A 201 -12.97 -20.96 -12.83
C ARG A 201 -12.29 -22.22 -13.33
N LYS A 202 -12.44 -23.34 -12.62
CA LYS A 202 -11.78 -24.61 -12.93
C LYS A 202 -11.93 -25.03 -14.39
N SER A 203 -13.16 -24.94 -14.94
CA SER A 203 -13.44 -25.35 -16.33
C SER A 203 -12.72 -24.53 -17.40
N GLU A 204 -12.24 -23.33 -17.07
CA GLU A 204 -11.48 -22.47 -17.98
C GLU A 204 -9.97 -22.67 -17.83
N TRP A 205 -9.51 -22.94 -16.62
CA TRP A 205 -8.10 -23.03 -16.31
C TRP A 205 -7.50 -24.44 -16.33
N GLU A 206 -8.31 -25.49 -16.12
CA GLU A 206 -7.80 -26.89 -15.99
C GLU A 206 -7.01 -27.40 -17.21
N SER A 207 -7.21 -26.80 -18.39
CA SER A 207 -6.49 -27.17 -19.62
C SER A 207 -5.32 -26.22 -19.96
N VAL A 208 -5.08 -25.20 -19.13
CA VAL A 208 -4.01 -24.22 -19.37
C VAL A 208 -2.69 -24.76 -18.82
N GLU A 209 -1.73 -25.00 -19.72
CA GLU A 209 -0.41 -25.53 -19.36
C GLU A 209 0.56 -24.43 -18.89
N ASP A 210 0.47 -23.23 -19.47
CA ASP A 210 1.29 -22.06 -19.12
C ASP A 210 0.39 -20.88 -18.75
N PRO A 211 0.14 -20.68 -17.45
CA PRO A 211 -0.73 -19.60 -16.97
C PRO A 211 -0.20 -18.20 -17.28
N THR A 212 1.11 -18.04 -17.47
CA THR A 212 1.74 -16.72 -17.68
C THR A 212 1.49 -16.14 -19.06
N THR A 213 1.19 -16.99 -20.02
CA THR A 213 0.89 -16.64 -21.42
C THR A 213 -0.59 -16.77 -21.77
N TYR A 214 -1.41 -17.19 -20.79
CA TYR A 214 -2.84 -17.36 -20.99
C TYR A 214 -3.53 -16.00 -21.12
N ASP A 215 -4.12 -15.75 -22.28
CA ASP A 215 -4.94 -14.57 -22.56
C ASP A 215 -6.34 -14.79 -21.96
N TYR A 216 -6.44 -14.51 -20.66
CA TYR A 216 -7.69 -14.67 -19.93
C TYR A 216 -8.66 -13.55 -20.33
N SER A 217 -9.84 -13.92 -20.77
CA SER A 217 -10.96 -13.05 -21.09
C SER A 217 -12.25 -13.71 -20.56
N GLY A 218 -12.22 -14.07 -19.30
CA GLY A 218 -13.11 -15.08 -18.79
C GLY A 218 -14.21 -14.60 -17.87
N ALA A 219 -14.81 -15.59 -17.20
CA ALA A 219 -15.92 -15.39 -16.29
C ALA A 219 -15.49 -14.71 -15.00
N GLY A 220 -16.17 -13.61 -14.65
CA GLY A 220 -16.14 -13.01 -13.33
C GLY A 220 -17.31 -13.47 -12.46
N TYR A 221 -17.16 -13.38 -11.15
CA TYR A 221 -18.21 -13.64 -10.16
C TYR A 221 -18.55 -12.40 -9.32
N GLY A 222 -17.96 -11.27 -9.66
CA GLY A 222 -18.20 -9.97 -9.04
C GLY A 222 -19.46 -9.25 -9.53
N PRO A 223 -19.69 -8.02 -9.05
CA PRO A 223 -20.84 -7.22 -9.43
C PRO A 223 -20.85 -6.77 -10.89
N TYR A 224 -19.71 -6.85 -11.57
CA TYR A 224 -19.54 -6.50 -12.98
C TYR A 224 -18.75 -7.57 -13.73
N TYR A 225 -18.78 -7.51 -15.06
CA TYR A 225 -17.95 -8.32 -15.95
C TYR A 225 -17.41 -7.46 -17.10
N VAL A 226 -16.26 -7.81 -17.66
CA VAL A 226 -15.68 -7.12 -18.80
C VAL A 226 -16.56 -7.37 -20.03
N SER A 227 -17.13 -6.30 -20.59
CA SER A 227 -17.93 -6.36 -21.82
C SER A 227 -17.18 -5.86 -23.04
N GLU A 228 -16.17 -5.00 -22.85
CA GLU A 228 -15.28 -4.53 -23.91
C GLU A 228 -13.93 -4.12 -23.32
N TRP A 229 -12.84 -4.50 -23.99
CA TRP A 229 -11.48 -4.11 -23.63
C TRP A 229 -10.75 -3.64 -24.89
N VAL A 230 -10.35 -2.38 -24.91
CA VAL A 230 -9.58 -1.78 -26.00
C VAL A 230 -8.23 -1.34 -25.46
N ASP A 231 -7.20 -2.09 -25.83
CA ASP A 231 -5.83 -1.90 -25.32
C ASP A 231 -5.37 -0.45 -25.43
N GLY A 232 -4.95 0.10 -24.29
CA GLY A 232 -4.41 1.45 -24.19
C GLY A 232 -5.44 2.58 -24.32
N GLU A 233 -6.74 2.29 -24.52
CA GLU A 233 -7.78 3.28 -24.72
C GLU A 233 -8.81 3.25 -23.59
N TYR A 234 -9.54 2.15 -23.43
CA TYR A 234 -10.59 2.02 -22.42
C TYR A 234 -10.99 0.57 -22.12
N VAL A 235 -11.63 0.39 -20.96
CA VAL A 235 -12.29 -0.87 -20.59
C VAL A 235 -13.72 -0.56 -20.16
N VAL A 236 -14.68 -1.38 -20.62
CA VAL A 236 -16.09 -1.27 -20.24
C VAL A 236 -16.46 -2.48 -19.40
N LEU A 237 -16.98 -2.21 -18.20
CA LEU A 237 -17.63 -3.23 -17.38
C LEU A 237 -19.14 -3.07 -17.45
N SER A 238 -19.85 -4.17 -17.65
CA SER A 238 -21.32 -4.23 -17.57
C SER A 238 -21.73 -4.92 -16.27
N ARG A 239 -22.90 -4.54 -15.74
CA ARG A 239 -23.45 -5.13 -14.51
C ARG A 239 -23.67 -6.63 -14.68
N ASN A 240 -23.19 -7.42 -13.72
CA ASN A 240 -23.48 -8.84 -13.63
C ASN A 240 -24.89 -9.03 -13.01
N PRO A 241 -25.89 -9.52 -13.78
CA PRO A 241 -27.25 -9.69 -13.28
C PRO A 241 -27.37 -10.83 -12.23
N TYR A 242 -26.36 -11.70 -12.13
CA TYR A 242 -26.33 -12.82 -11.20
C TYR A 242 -25.66 -12.50 -9.87
N PHE A 243 -24.97 -11.36 -9.75
CA PHE A 243 -24.42 -10.91 -8.48
C PHE A 243 -25.52 -10.26 -7.62
N THR A 244 -25.95 -10.96 -6.59
CA THR A 244 -27.05 -10.55 -5.71
C THR A 244 -26.63 -10.36 -4.24
N LEU A 245 -25.31 -10.36 -3.96
CA LEU A 245 -24.78 -10.33 -2.59
C LEU A 245 -24.70 -8.91 -1.99
N ALA A 246 -25.25 -7.92 -2.67
CA ALA A 246 -25.28 -6.53 -2.21
C ALA A 246 -26.66 -5.90 -2.40
N ASN A 247 -26.91 -4.77 -1.72
CA ASN A 247 -28.10 -3.94 -1.88
C ASN A 247 -29.43 -4.74 -1.75
N ASP A 248 -29.55 -5.55 -0.69
CA ASP A 248 -30.74 -6.38 -0.41
C ASP A 248 -31.13 -7.32 -1.58
N GLY A 249 -30.15 -7.84 -2.30
CA GLY A 249 -30.34 -8.72 -3.44
C GLY A 249 -30.40 -8.01 -4.80
N GLU A 250 -30.35 -6.69 -4.82
CA GLU A 250 -30.37 -5.90 -6.05
C GLU A 250 -29.02 -5.91 -6.81
N GLY A 251 -27.94 -6.33 -6.16
CA GLY A 251 -26.57 -6.32 -6.70
C GLY A 251 -26.03 -4.90 -6.90
N ALA A 252 -25.20 -4.70 -7.91
CA ALA A 252 -24.66 -3.39 -8.24
C ALA A 252 -25.75 -2.41 -8.70
N LEU A 253 -25.60 -1.12 -8.36
CA LEU A 253 -26.61 -0.11 -8.69
C LEU A 253 -26.39 0.51 -10.09
N LEU A 254 -25.15 0.66 -10.56
CA LEU A 254 -24.87 1.17 -11.90
C LEU A 254 -24.98 0.06 -12.96
N ASP A 255 -25.37 0.42 -14.20
CA ASP A 255 -25.44 -0.52 -15.33
C ASP A 255 -24.06 -0.79 -15.93
N GLU A 256 -23.20 0.25 -15.93
CA GLU A 256 -21.96 0.25 -16.69
C GLU A 256 -20.90 1.13 -16.03
N ILE A 257 -19.65 0.70 -16.14
CA ILE A 257 -18.47 1.46 -15.76
C ILE A 257 -17.56 1.56 -16.99
N VAL A 258 -17.15 2.77 -17.35
CA VAL A 258 -16.22 3.00 -18.45
C VAL A 258 -14.90 3.52 -17.89
N PHE A 259 -13.89 2.67 -17.84
CA PHE A 259 -12.53 3.05 -17.51
C PHE A 259 -11.85 3.66 -18.72
N ARG A 260 -11.38 4.91 -18.59
CA ARG A 260 -10.70 5.65 -19.66
C ARG A 260 -9.24 5.85 -19.32
N VAL A 261 -8.36 5.52 -20.26
CA VAL A 261 -6.91 5.66 -20.09
C VAL A 261 -6.46 7.06 -20.49
N TYR A 262 -5.70 7.69 -19.62
CA TYR A 262 -5.02 8.96 -19.85
C TYR A 262 -3.51 8.77 -19.84
N THR A 263 -2.78 9.59 -20.60
CA THR A 263 -1.32 9.43 -20.75
C THR A 263 -0.56 9.88 -19.50
N ASP A 264 -1.18 10.72 -18.69
CA ASP A 264 -0.63 11.24 -17.43
C ASP A 264 -1.73 11.75 -16.49
N GLU A 265 -1.35 11.97 -15.23
CA GLU A 265 -2.24 12.45 -14.18
C GLU A 265 -2.87 13.81 -14.51
N ASN A 266 -2.13 14.76 -15.13
CA ASN A 266 -2.69 16.09 -15.42
C ASN A 266 -3.80 16.00 -16.47
N ALA A 267 -3.65 15.13 -17.47
CA ALA A 267 -4.70 14.88 -18.47
C ALA A 267 -5.95 14.28 -17.82
N MET A 268 -5.78 13.33 -16.89
CA MET A 268 -6.88 12.74 -16.12
C MET A 268 -7.59 13.78 -15.23
N VAL A 269 -6.83 14.61 -14.53
CA VAL A 269 -7.39 15.71 -13.69
C VAL A 269 -8.15 16.73 -14.55
N LEU A 270 -7.64 17.07 -15.74
CA LEU A 270 -8.35 17.95 -16.66
C LEU A 270 -9.68 17.32 -17.15
N ALA A 271 -9.68 16.04 -17.45
CA ALA A 271 -10.89 15.31 -17.82
C ALA A 271 -11.94 15.29 -16.68
N LEU A 272 -11.50 15.13 -15.42
CA LEU A 272 -12.37 15.28 -14.25
C LEU A 272 -12.96 16.70 -14.15
N GLN A 273 -12.16 17.73 -14.37
CA GLN A 273 -12.63 19.12 -14.36
C GLN A 273 -13.60 19.46 -15.50
N ASN A 274 -13.43 18.81 -16.66
CA ASN A 274 -14.34 18.97 -17.80
C ASN A 274 -15.62 18.11 -17.69
N GLY A 275 -15.72 17.21 -16.71
CA GLY A 275 -16.84 16.26 -16.56
C GLY A 275 -16.81 15.11 -17.56
N GLU A 276 -15.65 14.80 -18.14
CA GLU A 276 -15.43 13.64 -19.00
C GLU A 276 -15.16 12.37 -18.18
N VAL A 277 -14.72 12.56 -16.93
CA VAL A 277 -14.48 11.57 -15.90
C VAL A 277 -15.23 11.98 -14.64
N ASP A 278 -15.79 11.02 -13.93
CA ASP A 278 -16.54 11.23 -12.69
C ASP A 278 -15.70 10.89 -11.43
N VAL A 279 -14.75 9.95 -11.55
CA VAL A 279 -13.85 9.53 -10.47
C VAL A 279 -12.48 9.20 -11.02
N CYS A 280 -11.43 9.53 -10.27
CA CYS A 280 -10.07 9.05 -10.53
C CYS A 280 -9.84 7.75 -9.76
N ALA A 281 -9.56 6.65 -10.46
CA ALA A 281 -9.27 5.37 -9.81
C ALA A 281 -7.92 5.38 -9.08
N ASN A 282 -6.96 6.15 -9.58
CA ASN A 282 -5.64 6.27 -8.98
C ASN A 282 -5.59 7.44 -7.98
N PHE A 283 -4.78 7.29 -6.95
CA PHE A 283 -4.49 8.40 -6.03
C PHE A 283 -3.72 9.50 -6.73
N LEU A 284 -3.99 10.74 -6.34
CA LEU A 284 -3.47 11.95 -6.96
C LEU A 284 -2.31 12.55 -6.18
N SER A 285 -1.41 13.21 -6.89
CA SER A 285 -0.34 14.01 -6.30
C SER A 285 -0.90 15.23 -5.54
N ALA A 286 -0.15 15.74 -4.58
CA ALA A 286 -0.53 16.94 -3.80
C ALA A 286 -0.78 18.16 -4.70
N SER A 287 -0.07 18.28 -5.83
CA SER A 287 -0.27 19.36 -6.80
C SER A 287 -1.64 19.27 -7.50
N SER A 288 -2.06 18.06 -7.87
CA SER A 288 -3.37 17.81 -8.47
C SER A 288 -4.51 18.02 -7.47
N VAL A 289 -4.34 17.53 -6.25
CA VAL A 289 -5.30 17.76 -5.16
C VAL A 289 -5.51 19.26 -4.91
N THR A 290 -4.42 20.03 -4.89
CA THR A 290 -4.49 21.50 -4.69
C THR A 290 -5.32 22.20 -5.78
N GLN A 291 -5.31 21.69 -7.01
CA GLN A 291 -6.13 22.27 -8.10
C GLN A 291 -7.62 21.98 -7.92
N LEU A 292 -7.98 20.89 -7.22
CA LEU A 292 -9.35 20.42 -7.08
C LEU A 292 -10.01 20.83 -5.77
N GLN A 293 -9.26 21.09 -4.69
CA GLN A 293 -9.74 21.26 -3.32
C GLN A 293 -10.76 22.39 -3.07
N ASN A 294 -10.87 23.36 -4.00
CA ASN A 294 -11.78 24.49 -3.84
C ASN A 294 -13.14 24.28 -4.56
N ASN A 295 -13.34 23.16 -5.22
CA ASN A 295 -14.61 22.86 -5.87
C ASN A 295 -15.48 22.00 -4.93
N PRO A 296 -16.67 22.50 -4.51
CA PRO A 296 -17.55 21.78 -3.57
C PRO A 296 -18.18 20.50 -4.17
N ASP A 297 -18.12 20.33 -5.48
CA ASP A 297 -18.62 19.13 -6.16
C ASP A 297 -17.65 17.94 -6.06
N TYR A 298 -16.43 18.15 -5.55
CA TYR A 298 -15.46 17.09 -5.37
C TYR A 298 -15.41 16.59 -3.92
N LEU A 299 -15.54 15.30 -3.75
CA LEU A 299 -15.15 14.58 -2.54
C LEU A 299 -13.67 14.21 -2.68
N ILE A 300 -12.86 14.71 -1.77
CA ILE A 300 -11.43 14.43 -1.69
C ILE A 300 -11.18 13.70 -0.39
N GLU A 301 -10.80 12.45 -0.51
CA GLU A 301 -10.52 11.58 0.64
C GLU A 301 -9.06 11.14 0.62
N SER A 302 -8.45 11.21 1.79
CA SER A 302 -7.06 10.84 1.99
C SER A 302 -6.98 9.72 3.01
N VAL A 303 -6.58 8.55 2.57
CA VAL A 303 -6.42 7.36 3.41
C VAL A 303 -4.95 6.96 3.48
N PRO A 304 -4.46 6.43 4.62
CA PRO A 304 -3.11 5.92 4.68
C PRO A 304 -2.94 4.72 3.73
N SER A 305 -1.76 4.61 3.12
CA SER A 305 -1.39 3.39 2.40
C SER A 305 -1.20 2.23 3.39
N LEU A 306 -1.28 1.00 2.91
CA LEU A 306 -0.99 -0.18 3.73
C LEU A 306 0.51 -0.44 3.88
N GLY A 307 1.34 0.29 3.16
CA GLY A 307 2.79 0.24 3.24
C GLY A 307 3.40 1.43 3.98
N TYR A 308 4.72 1.44 4.12
CA TYR A 308 5.44 2.54 4.77
C TYR A 308 6.85 2.73 4.21
N ALA A 309 7.41 3.92 4.43
CA ALA A 309 8.79 4.25 4.08
C ALA A 309 9.71 4.08 5.29
N PHE A 310 10.93 3.60 5.04
CA PHE A 310 11.93 3.32 6.07
C PHE A 310 13.36 3.50 5.54
N ILE A 311 14.30 3.62 6.45
CA ILE A 311 15.72 3.40 6.16
C ILE A 311 16.17 2.08 6.79
N SER A 312 16.96 1.31 6.03
CA SER A 312 17.55 0.05 6.49
C SER A 312 19.04 0.20 6.73
N PHE A 313 19.55 -0.57 7.67
CA PHE A 313 20.95 -0.55 8.08
C PHE A 313 21.61 -1.89 7.72
N SER A 314 22.52 -1.91 6.75
CA SER A 314 23.22 -3.13 6.38
C SER A 314 24.15 -3.61 7.50
N GLN A 315 23.95 -4.83 7.96
CA GLN A 315 24.81 -5.44 8.97
C GLN A 315 26.17 -5.88 8.40
N THR A 316 26.38 -5.75 7.08
CA THR A 316 27.70 -5.94 6.46
C THR A 316 28.64 -4.76 6.70
N ASN A 317 28.12 -3.59 7.10
CA ASN A 317 28.92 -2.44 7.53
C ASN A 317 29.19 -2.51 9.03
N GLU A 318 30.44 -2.66 9.42
CA GLU A 318 30.91 -2.85 10.80
C GLU A 318 30.40 -1.73 11.75
N LEU A 319 30.37 -0.46 11.31
CA LEU A 319 29.90 0.65 12.14
C LEU A 319 28.37 0.61 12.36
N LEU A 320 27.62 0.04 11.42
CA LEU A 320 26.18 -0.12 11.55
C LEU A 320 25.77 -1.36 12.36
N THR A 321 26.70 -2.23 12.73
CA THR A 321 26.43 -3.31 13.69
C THR A 321 26.30 -2.77 15.13
N ASP A 322 26.88 -1.59 15.43
CA ASP A 322 26.66 -0.92 16.71
C ASP A 322 25.25 -0.31 16.79
N VAL A 323 24.41 -0.84 17.69
CA VAL A 323 23.04 -0.35 17.87
C VAL A 323 23.00 1.14 18.25
N LYS A 324 24.02 1.66 18.95
CA LYS A 324 24.07 3.08 19.35
C LYS A 324 24.21 4.01 18.15
N VAL A 325 24.92 3.56 17.10
CA VAL A 325 24.99 4.30 15.83
C VAL A 325 23.61 4.31 15.15
N ARG A 326 22.93 3.16 15.08
CA ARG A 326 21.57 3.09 14.52
C ARG A 326 20.56 3.91 15.32
N GLN A 327 20.63 3.85 16.65
CA GLN A 327 19.80 4.68 17.55
C GLN A 327 20.05 6.16 17.33
N ALA A 328 21.30 6.60 17.21
CA ALA A 328 21.64 8.00 16.95
C ALA A 328 21.11 8.47 15.58
N ILE A 329 21.19 7.61 14.55
CA ILE A 329 20.57 7.91 13.25
C ILE A 329 19.05 8.05 13.41
N ALA A 330 18.38 7.12 14.11
CA ALA A 330 16.93 7.17 14.32
C ALA A 330 16.49 8.43 15.11
N MET A 331 17.28 8.84 16.13
CA MET A 331 17.07 10.09 16.88
C MET A 331 17.32 11.34 16.02
N SER A 332 17.98 11.22 14.89
CA SER A 332 18.25 12.32 13.94
C SER A 332 17.15 12.47 12.88
N VAL A 333 16.13 11.60 12.88
CA VAL A 333 15.03 11.62 11.91
C VAL A 333 13.92 12.54 12.40
N ASN A 334 13.75 13.69 11.75
CA ASN A 334 12.64 14.61 12.01
C ASN A 334 11.39 14.16 11.20
N ARG A 335 10.56 13.28 11.81
CA ARG A 335 9.36 12.74 11.17
C ARG A 335 8.32 13.81 10.87
N ASP A 336 8.18 14.82 11.72
CA ASP A 336 7.30 15.97 11.48
C ASP A 336 7.72 16.76 10.25
N ALA A 337 9.02 16.98 10.06
CA ALA A 337 9.53 17.64 8.87
C ALA A 337 9.34 16.76 7.61
N LEU A 338 9.49 15.43 7.72
CA LEU A 338 9.20 14.52 6.61
C LEU A 338 7.74 14.65 6.18
N VAL A 339 6.80 14.59 7.12
CA VAL A 339 5.36 14.74 6.83
C VAL A 339 5.03 16.12 6.28
N ASN A 340 5.41 17.18 6.99
CA ASN A 340 4.91 18.53 6.70
C ASN A 340 5.68 19.23 5.57
N VAL A 341 6.98 18.91 5.37
CA VAL A 341 7.82 19.56 4.37
C VAL A 341 8.01 18.68 3.13
N ALA A 342 8.48 17.42 3.29
CA ALA A 342 8.71 16.56 2.15
C ALA A 342 7.40 16.09 1.50
N PHE A 343 6.40 15.74 2.30
CA PHE A 343 5.11 15.23 1.82
C PHE A 343 3.97 16.27 1.84
N ALA A 344 4.24 17.52 2.23
CA ALA A 344 3.25 18.61 2.29
C ALA A 344 1.97 18.24 3.08
N GLY A 345 2.09 17.43 4.13
CA GLY A 345 0.98 16.92 4.94
C GLY A 345 0.32 15.64 4.39
N ALA A 346 0.72 15.15 3.23
CA ALA A 346 0.15 13.94 2.61
C ALA A 346 0.84 12.64 3.10
N ALA A 347 1.09 12.53 4.39
CA ALA A 347 1.65 11.35 5.04
C ALA A 347 1.32 11.36 6.53
N THR A 348 1.45 10.21 7.17
CA THR A 348 1.35 10.03 8.62
C THR A 348 2.73 9.61 9.16
N ALA A 349 3.22 10.28 10.22
CA ALA A 349 4.47 9.90 10.86
C ALA A 349 4.38 8.47 11.41
N MET A 350 5.40 7.65 11.15
CA MET A 350 5.48 6.30 11.68
C MET A 350 6.40 6.26 12.89
N GLU A 351 5.85 6.49 14.07
CA GLU A 351 6.58 6.47 15.32
C GLU A 351 6.69 5.08 15.94
N THR A 352 5.78 4.17 15.58
CA THR A 352 5.70 2.79 16.05
C THR A 352 6.44 1.83 15.10
N PRO A 353 6.87 0.63 15.57
CA PRO A 353 7.42 -0.41 14.70
C PRO A 353 6.41 -0.97 13.71
N ILE A 354 5.14 -1.01 14.09
CA ILE A 354 4.02 -1.41 13.24
C ILE A 354 3.34 -0.16 12.68
N SER A 355 2.81 -0.24 11.46
CA SER A 355 2.10 0.88 10.84
C SER A 355 0.89 1.32 11.68
N PRO A 356 0.71 2.64 11.91
CA PRO A 356 -0.41 3.16 12.69
C PRO A 356 -1.79 2.91 12.03
N VAL A 357 -1.82 2.42 10.80
CA VAL A 357 -3.04 1.93 10.13
C VAL A 357 -3.66 0.76 10.94
N TYR A 358 -2.82 -0.12 11.46
CA TYR A 358 -3.26 -1.28 12.23
C TYR A 358 -3.39 -0.91 13.70
N THR A 359 -4.46 -0.20 14.03
CA THR A 359 -4.70 0.37 15.36
C THR A 359 -4.77 -0.68 16.46
N GLU A 360 -5.18 -1.89 16.15
CA GLU A 360 -5.22 -3.01 17.10
C GLU A 360 -3.82 -3.45 17.57
N PHE A 361 -2.81 -3.33 16.70
CA PHE A 361 -1.43 -3.75 16.97
C PHE A 361 -0.55 -2.64 17.54
N THR A 362 -1.05 -1.41 17.60
CA THR A 362 -0.29 -0.24 18.09
C THR A 362 -0.79 0.31 19.42
N LYS A 363 -1.71 -0.39 20.09
CA LYS A 363 -2.32 0.01 21.37
C LYS A 363 -1.33 0.21 22.51
N SER A 364 -0.24 -0.56 22.54
CA SER A 364 0.79 -0.51 23.58
C SER A 364 1.69 0.72 23.51
N ASN A 365 1.55 1.52 22.47
CA ASN A 365 2.29 2.77 22.26
C ASN A 365 3.81 2.62 22.42
N ILE A 366 4.37 1.49 21.93
CA ILE A 366 5.81 1.26 21.86
C ILE A 366 6.35 2.09 20.69
N THR A 367 7.25 3.05 20.99
CA THR A 367 7.71 4.01 19.98
C THR A 367 9.19 3.90 19.72
N GLN A 368 9.59 4.15 18.48
CA GLN A 368 10.97 4.36 18.07
C GLN A 368 11.57 5.61 18.75
N PRO A 369 12.90 5.76 18.78
CA PRO A 369 13.53 6.95 19.35
C PRO A 369 12.97 8.25 18.73
N ALA A 370 12.58 9.19 19.61
CA ALA A 370 12.09 10.50 19.20
C ALA A 370 13.22 11.36 18.62
N TYR A 371 12.86 12.35 17.80
CA TYR A 371 13.79 13.30 17.23
C TYR A 371 14.46 14.15 18.29
N ASP A 372 15.77 13.97 18.49
CA ASP A 372 16.62 14.76 19.36
C ASP A 372 18.09 14.62 18.94
N THR A 373 18.56 15.52 18.08
CA THR A 373 19.94 15.49 17.55
C THR A 373 20.99 15.73 18.63
N ALA A 374 20.65 16.48 19.68
CA ALA A 374 21.56 16.72 20.80
C ALA A 374 21.73 15.45 21.64
N ALA A 375 20.64 14.74 21.93
CA ALA A 375 20.69 13.45 22.62
C ALA A 375 21.40 12.38 21.75
N ALA A 376 21.19 12.38 20.43
CA ALA A 376 21.90 11.52 19.49
C ALA A 376 23.42 11.74 19.57
N GLY A 377 23.88 13.00 19.51
CA GLY A 377 25.29 13.34 19.64
C GLY A 377 25.88 12.90 20.97
N LYS A 378 25.13 13.08 22.08
CA LYS A 378 25.55 12.62 23.41
C LYS A 378 25.68 11.10 23.49
N LEU A 379 24.72 10.37 22.91
CA LEU A 379 24.76 8.90 22.83
C LEU A 379 26.04 8.41 22.12
N LEU A 380 26.39 9.07 21.02
CA LEU A 380 27.62 8.76 20.27
C LEU A 380 28.88 9.10 21.08
N ASP A 381 28.90 10.23 21.81
CA ASP A 381 30.02 10.58 22.70
C ASP A 381 30.24 9.52 23.79
N GLU A 382 29.14 9.01 24.40
CA GLU A 382 29.16 7.95 25.40
C GLU A 382 29.59 6.60 24.82
N ALA A 383 29.28 6.37 23.52
CA ALA A 383 29.73 5.19 22.78
C ALA A 383 31.20 5.26 22.32
N GLY A 384 31.85 6.43 22.48
CA GLY A 384 33.27 6.64 22.15
C GLY A 384 33.52 7.25 20.77
N TYR A 385 32.47 7.61 20.04
CA TYR A 385 32.55 8.31 18.75
C TYR A 385 32.63 9.83 19.00
N LYS A 386 33.74 10.46 18.61
CA LYS A 386 34.00 11.89 18.87
C LYS A 386 34.52 12.58 17.62
N ASP A 387 34.10 13.82 17.43
CA ASP A 387 34.73 14.70 16.42
C ASP A 387 36.10 15.15 16.96
N THR A 388 37.16 14.53 16.44
CA THR A 388 38.53 14.75 16.90
C THR A 388 39.32 15.69 16.02
N ASP A 389 38.92 15.89 14.76
CA ASP A 389 39.57 16.78 13.81
C ASP A 389 38.80 18.13 13.62
N GLY A 390 37.60 18.26 14.18
CA GLY A 390 36.85 19.49 14.24
C GLY A 390 36.05 19.80 12.95
N ASP A 391 35.83 18.78 12.09
CA ASP A 391 35.08 18.96 10.83
C ASP A 391 33.55 18.79 11.00
N GLY A 392 33.10 18.42 12.21
CA GLY A 392 31.70 18.25 12.56
C GLY A 392 31.20 16.82 12.36
N ILE A 393 32.05 15.88 11.93
CA ILE A 393 31.71 14.46 11.78
C ILE A 393 32.49 13.66 12.85
N ARG A 394 31.82 12.74 13.51
CA ARG A 394 32.39 11.91 14.55
C ARG A 394 33.21 10.74 13.98
N GLU A 395 34.24 10.33 14.70
CA GLU A 395 35.10 9.20 14.36
C GLU A 395 35.13 8.15 15.46
N THR A 396 35.54 6.96 15.06
CA THR A 396 36.03 5.90 15.96
C THR A 396 37.39 6.27 16.56
N ALA A 397 37.82 5.55 17.57
CA ALA A 397 39.14 5.76 18.20
C ALA A 397 40.34 5.63 17.24
N ASP A 398 40.19 4.89 16.14
CA ASP A 398 41.17 4.71 15.07
C ASP A 398 41.00 5.68 13.89
N GLY A 399 40.08 6.67 14.02
CA GLY A 399 39.92 7.76 13.08
C GLY A 399 39.01 7.45 11.88
N LYS A 400 38.20 6.39 11.92
CA LYS A 400 37.21 6.08 10.89
C LYS A 400 35.97 6.94 11.13
N LYS A 401 35.56 7.78 10.17
CA LYS A 401 34.40 8.68 10.25
C LYS A 401 33.08 7.92 10.24
N LEU A 402 32.09 8.43 10.98
CA LEU A 402 30.69 8.04 10.85
C LEU A 402 30.10 8.65 9.57
N SER A 403 30.57 8.16 8.42
CA SER A 403 30.16 8.57 7.10
C SER A 403 29.60 7.35 6.36
N PHE A 404 28.32 7.44 5.94
CA PHE A 404 27.58 6.34 5.33
C PHE A 404 27.00 6.77 4.01
N THR A 405 27.05 5.88 3.03
CA THR A 405 26.30 6.05 1.78
C THR A 405 24.83 5.68 2.01
N ILE A 406 23.91 6.55 1.64
CA ILE A 406 22.48 6.21 1.57
C ILE A 406 22.05 6.02 0.13
N MET A 407 21.72 4.78 -0.23
CA MET A 407 21.28 4.40 -1.57
C MET A 407 19.75 4.44 -1.66
N TYR A 408 19.22 5.02 -2.73
CA TYR A 408 17.78 5.15 -2.95
C TYR A 408 17.42 5.21 -4.44
N LYS A 409 16.20 4.79 -4.78
CA LYS A 409 15.69 4.93 -6.15
C LYS A 409 15.37 6.41 -6.43
N SER A 410 15.98 6.97 -7.47
CA SER A 410 15.80 8.38 -7.85
C SER A 410 14.39 8.73 -8.33
N THR A 411 13.59 7.71 -8.64
CA THR A 411 12.20 7.87 -9.13
C THR A 411 11.14 7.89 -8.02
N LEU A 412 11.53 7.69 -6.74
CA LEU A 412 10.58 7.75 -5.64
C LEU A 412 10.03 9.17 -5.46
N ALA A 413 8.73 9.25 -5.21
CA ALA A 413 8.07 10.53 -4.94
C ALA A 413 8.68 11.23 -3.72
N ASN A 414 8.82 12.54 -3.77
CA ASN A 414 9.30 13.40 -2.68
C ASN A 414 10.72 13.07 -2.16
N VAL A 415 11.47 12.20 -2.83
CA VAL A 415 12.75 11.67 -2.35
C VAL A 415 13.80 12.74 -2.06
N ASP A 416 13.88 13.79 -2.87
CA ASP A 416 14.85 14.89 -2.65
C ASP A 416 14.58 15.62 -1.32
N GLY A 417 13.31 15.86 -1.01
CA GLY A 417 12.90 16.43 0.27
C GLY A 417 13.23 15.52 1.46
N VAL A 418 12.96 14.22 1.32
CA VAL A 418 13.31 13.21 2.33
C VAL A 418 14.82 13.19 2.57
N MET A 419 15.62 13.08 1.52
CA MET A 419 17.08 13.04 1.63
C MET A 419 17.66 14.30 2.27
N SER A 420 17.13 15.48 1.91
CA SER A 420 17.57 16.74 2.51
C SER A 420 17.33 16.81 4.02
N ILE A 421 16.17 16.30 4.47
CA ILE A 421 15.81 16.28 5.90
C ILE A 421 16.68 15.27 6.65
N LEU A 422 16.89 14.06 6.11
CA LEU A 422 17.74 13.04 6.72
C LEU A 422 19.19 13.53 6.84
N GLN A 423 19.76 14.14 5.78
CA GLN A 423 21.11 14.70 5.82
C GLN A 423 21.27 15.81 6.87
N ALA A 424 20.29 16.70 6.95
CA ALA A 424 20.33 17.81 7.90
C ALA A 424 20.36 17.28 9.35
N GLY A 425 19.44 16.38 9.71
CA GLY A 425 19.36 15.84 11.06
C GLY A 425 20.57 15.00 11.46
N THR A 426 21.03 14.11 10.58
CA THR A 426 22.22 13.27 10.88
C THR A 426 23.48 14.10 11.00
N LYS A 427 23.64 15.15 10.18
CA LYS A 427 24.77 16.07 10.27
C LYS A 427 24.81 16.81 11.62
N GLU A 428 23.67 17.24 12.14
CA GLU A 428 23.59 17.87 13.47
C GLU A 428 24.05 16.91 14.59
N ALA A 429 23.83 15.60 14.44
CA ALA A 429 24.31 14.58 15.37
C ALA A 429 25.78 14.20 15.15
N GLY A 430 26.43 14.73 14.10
CA GLY A 430 27.82 14.42 13.74
C GLY A 430 27.98 13.17 12.89
N ILE A 431 26.97 12.84 12.07
CA ILE A 431 26.99 11.71 11.13
C ILE A 431 26.82 12.27 9.72
N GLU A 432 27.66 11.84 8.78
CA GLU A 432 27.55 12.20 7.38
C GLU A 432 26.73 11.17 6.60
N LEU A 433 25.76 11.63 5.81
CA LEU A 433 25.08 10.82 4.80
C LEU A 433 25.49 11.27 3.40
N VAL A 434 26.12 10.37 2.64
CA VAL A 434 26.50 10.57 1.24
C VAL A 434 25.37 10.04 0.35
N LEU A 435 24.70 10.92 -0.37
CA LEU A 435 23.54 10.55 -1.20
C LEU A 435 23.96 9.77 -2.45
N GLN A 436 23.31 8.65 -2.69
CA GLN A 436 23.54 7.78 -3.86
C GLN A 436 22.23 7.46 -4.56
N PRO A 437 21.73 8.37 -5.42
CA PRO A 437 20.56 8.08 -6.25
C PRO A 437 20.90 7.05 -7.33
N VAL A 438 20.04 6.06 -7.52
CA VAL A 438 20.21 4.99 -8.52
C VAL A 438 18.88 4.69 -9.21
N ASP A 439 18.92 3.98 -10.34
CA ASP A 439 17.73 3.39 -10.97
C ASP A 439 17.27 2.13 -10.21
N ALA A 440 16.05 1.66 -10.54
CA ALA A 440 15.43 0.53 -9.85
C ALA A 440 16.21 -0.79 -10.01
N ALA A 441 16.82 -1.04 -11.17
CA ALA A 441 17.59 -2.26 -11.43
C ALA A 441 18.89 -2.26 -10.62
N THR A 442 19.60 -1.12 -10.60
CA THR A 442 20.80 -0.92 -9.79
C THR A 442 20.48 -1.03 -8.29
N PHE A 443 19.35 -0.48 -7.84
CA PHE A 443 18.89 -0.61 -6.47
C PHE A 443 18.66 -2.08 -6.11
N SER A 444 17.90 -2.81 -6.92
CA SER A 444 17.63 -4.22 -6.70
C SER A 444 18.92 -5.05 -6.65
N ALA A 445 19.82 -4.85 -7.60
CA ALA A 445 21.08 -5.59 -7.67
C ALA A 445 22.02 -5.34 -6.47
N ASN A 446 22.01 -4.14 -5.89
CA ASN A 446 22.91 -3.82 -4.78
C ASN A 446 22.25 -3.96 -3.41
N VAL A 447 20.98 -3.58 -3.25
CA VAL A 447 20.29 -3.60 -1.95
C VAL A 447 19.62 -4.96 -1.73
N THR A 448 18.61 -5.31 -2.56
CA THR A 448 17.75 -6.47 -2.27
C THR A 448 18.37 -7.82 -2.61
N GLN A 449 19.27 -7.88 -3.59
CA GLN A 449 19.91 -9.12 -4.03
C GLN A 449 21.38 -9.22 -3.62
N GLY A 450 22.09 -8.10 -3.68
CA GLY A 450 23.55 -8.07 -3.52
C GLY A 450 24.03 -7.70 -2.12
N HIS A 451 23.19 -7.12 -1.28
CA HIS A 451 23.49 -6.64 0.09
C HIS A 451 24.75 -5.76 0.18
N LYS A 452 24.98 -4.95 -0.88
CA LYS A 452 26.18 -4.09 -1.06
C LYS A 452 25.82 -2.62 -0.90
N TYR A 453 25.49 -2.22 0.30
CA TYR A 453 25.12 -0.87 0.66
C TYR A 453 25.43 -0.61 2.15
N ASP A 454 25.45 0.63 2.58
CA ASP A 454 25.51 0.98 4.00
C ASP A 454 24.09 1.19 4.55
N ILE A 455 23.43 2.23 4.06
CA ILE A 455 22.03 2.57 4.39
C ILE A 455 21.24 2.58 3.10
N SER A 456 19.99 2.10 3.13
CA SER A 456 19.07 2.31 2.02
C SER A 456 17.83 3.06 2.48
N TYR A 457 17.26 3.90 1.60
CA TYR A 457 15.90 4.39 1.75
C TYR A 457 14.99 3.55 0.86
N SER A 458 14.02 2.94 1.49
CA SER A 458 13.12 1.96 0.89
C SER A 458 11.68 2.18 1.32
N SER A 459 10.76 1.54 0.64
CA SER A 459 9.36 1.45 1.04
C SER A 459 8.83 0.05 0.83
N TRP A 460 7.98 -0.40 1.75
CA TRP A 460 7.11 -1.53 1.51
C TRP A 460 5.83 -1.03 0.83
N GLY A 461 5.26 -1.81 -0.06
CA GLY A 461 4.03 -1.43 -0.77
C GLY A 461 2.80 -1.68 0.08
N THR A 462 2.47 -2.93 0.32
CA THR A 462 1.34 -3.33 1.14
C THR A 462 1.83 -4.29 2.21
N ILE A 463 1.48 -4.01 3.45
CA ILE A 463 1.71 -4.87 4.60
C ILE A 463 0.36 -5.02 5.28
N ASP A 464 -0.35 -6.04 4.93
CA ASP A 464 -1.73 -6.29 5.37
C ASP A 464 -1.86 -7.52 6.27
N ASP A 465 -0.81 -8.31 6.36
CA ASP A 465 -0.65 -9.41 7.30
C ASP A 465 0.62 -9.19 8.12
N VAL A 466 0.44 -8.66 9.33
CA VAL A 466 1.56 -8.23 10.18
C VAL A 466 2.49 -9.39 10.50
N ASP A 467 1.95 -10.55 10.87
CA ASP A 467 2.75 -11.69 11.34
C ASP A 467 3.60 -12.29 10.22
N THR A 468 3.00 -12.60 9.07
CA THR A 468 3.70 -13.16 7.90
C THR A 468 4.68 -12.16 7.33
N THR A 469 4.28 -10.87 7.29
CA THR A 469 5.15 -9.81 6.79
C THR A 469 6.37 -9.59 7.67
N LEU A 470 6.20 -9.59 9.01
CA LEU A 470 7.32 -9.43 9.92
C LEU A 470 8.33 -10.57 9.77
N LEU A 471 7.85 -11.82 9.66
CA LEU A 471 8.74 -12.96 9.41
C LEU A 471 9.45 -12.82 8.06
N THR A 472 8.74 -12.46 6.99
CA THR A 472 9.32 -12.31 5.65
C THR A 472 10.34 -11.16 5.58
N CYS A 473 10.09 -10.05 6.30
CA CYS A 473 10.97 -8.88 6.29
C CYS A 473 12.16 -8.98 7.23
N PHE A 474 12.03 -9.73 8.33
CA PHE A 474 13.02 -9.73 9.40
C PHE A 474 13.53 -11.13 9.79
N GLY A 475 12.87 -12.19 9.35
CA GLY A 475 13.29 -13.57 9.63
C GLY A 475 14.66 -13.93 9.02
N ILE A 476 15.39 -14.85 9.66
CA ILE A 476 16.70 -15.28 9.20
C ILE A 476 16.60 -15.99 7.85
N GLY A 477 17.40 -15.51 6.88
CA GLY A 477 17.45 -16.07 5.53
C GLY A 477 16.24 -15.77 4.65
N GLN A 478 15.33 -14.92 5.12
CA GLN A 478 14.18 -14.49 4.35
C GLN A 478 14.55 -13.48 3.25
N THR A 479 13.85 -13.54 2.13
CA THR A 479 14.17 -12.77 0.93
C THR A 479 14.15 -11.26 1.14
N LEU A 480 13.25 -10.77 2.02
CA LEU A 480 13.13 -9.35 2.30
C LEU A 480 13.98 -8.87 3.48
N ASN A 481 14.68 -9.77 4.19
CA ASN A 481 15.69 -9.40 5.19
C ASN A 481 17.04 -9.04 4.53
N PHE A 482 17.00 -8.11 3.58
CA PHE A 482 18.20 -7.65 2.87
C PHE A 482 19.15 -6.81 3.75
N MET A 483 18.73 -6.47 4.98
CA MET A 483 19.61 -5.89 6.00
C MET A 483 20.65 -6.88 6.53
N GLU A 484 20.41 -8.17 6.35
CA GLU A 484 21.22 -9.25 6.97
C GLU A 484 21.18 -9.21 8.51
N PHE A 485 20.06 -8.75 9.08
CA PHE A 485 19.90 -8.68 10.53
C PHE A 485 19.44 -10.04 11.05
N ASN A 486 20.41 -10.85 11.45
CA ASN A 486 20.20 -12.25 11.85
C ASN A 486 20.21 -12.37 13.39
N SER A 487 19.05 -12.30 14.03
CA SER A 487 18.87 -12.48 15.47
C SER A 487 18.02 -13.72 15.75
N GLN A 488 18.60 -14.68 16.50
CA GLN A 488 17.86 -15.89 16.88
C GLN A 488 16.71 -15.56 17.84
N GLU A 489 16.88 -14.60 18.75
CA GLU A 489 15.84 -14.13 19.67
C GLU A 489 14.61 -13.63 18.90
N GLN A 490 14.83 -12.83 17.86
CA GLN A 490 13.76 -12.35 17.00
C GLN A 490 13.11 -13.49 16.22
N GLU A 491 13.92 -14.37 15.63
CA GLU A 491 13.43 -15.52 14.87
C GLU A 491 12.52 -16.40 15.70
N ASP A 492 12.96 -16.77 16.91
CA ASP A 492 12.19 -17.59 17.82
C ASP A 492 10.84 -16.96 18.18
N LEU A 493 10.83 -15.62 18.37
CA LEU A 493 9.61 -14.87 18.69
C LEU A 493 8.64 -14.80 17.50
N LEU A 494 9.15 -14.52 16.29
CA LEU A 494 8.33 -14.46 15.07
C LEU A 494 7.74 -15.84 14.71
N GLN A 495 8.53 -16.91 14.85
CA GLN A 495 8.06 -18.28 14.62
C GLN A 495 7.01 -18.69 15.66
N ALA A 496 7.21 -18.36 16.94
CA ALA A 496 6.25 -18.65 17.98
C ALA A 496 4.91 -17.91 17.77
N MET A 497 4.96 -16.66 17.31
CA MET A 497 3.79 -15.84 17.06
C MET A 497 2.92 -16.38 15.93
N GLN A 498 3.51 -16.94 14.86
CA GLN A 498 2.75 -17.57 13.77
C GLN A 498 1.95 -18.80 14.20
N GLY A 499 2.45 -19.54 15.20
CA GLY A 499 1.78 -20.73 15.73
C GLY A 499 0.86 -20.47 16.93
N GLU A 500 0.80 -19.22 17.46
CA GLU A 500 -0.03 -18.92 18.63
C GLU A 500 -1.48 -18.64 18.21
N THR A 501 -2.38 -19.49 18.68
CA THR A 501 -3.82 -19.44 18.35
C THR A 501 -4.63 -18.57 19.31
N ASP A 502 -4.09 -18.27 20.50
CA ASP A 502 -4.69 -17.33 21.44
C ASP A 502 -4.37 -15.91 21.02
N TYR A 503 -5.39 -15.18 20.58
CA TYR A 503 -5.26 -13.82 20.06
C TYR A 503 -4.59 -12.85 21.05
N GLU A 504 -4.96 -12.89 22.34
CA GLU A 504 -4.39 -12.00 23.36
C GLU A 504 -2.90 -12.31 23.59
N LYS A 505 -2.53 -13.58 23.63
CA LYS A 505 -1.11 -13.96 23.74
C LYS A 505 -0.32 -13.57 22.50
N ARG A 506 -0.93 -13.65 21.32
CA ARG A 506 -0.28 -13.22 20.08
C ARG A 506 -0.03 -11.71 20.10
N LEU A 507 -0.97 -10.88 20.60
CA LEU A 507 -0.75 -9.46 20.82
C LEU A 507 0.37 -9.20 21.83
N GLU A 508 0.45 -9.97 22.92
CA GLU A 508 1.56 -9.87 23.88
C GLU A 508 2.92 -10.20 23.24
N MET A 509 2.97 -11.22 22.37
CA MET A 509 4.19 -11.56 21.61
C MET A 509 4.55 -10.46 20.61
N LEU A 510 3.57 -9.85 19.95
CA LEU A 510 3.79 -8.73 19.05
C LEU A 510 4.35 -7.51 19.80
N ASP A 511 3.88 -7.23 21.01
CA ASP A 511 4.43 -6.18 21.88
C ASP A 511 5.87 -6.50 22.32
N GLN A 512 6.19 -7.76 22.57
CA GLN A 512 7.56 -8.19 22.84
C GLN A 512 8.46 -7.96 21.63
N TRP A 513 7.98 -8.30 20.42
CA TRP A 513 8.70 -8.03 19.18
C TRP A 513 8.89 -6.53 18.93
N GLN A 514 7.85 -5.72 19.13
CA GLN A 514 7.95 -4.26 19.01
C GLN A 514 8.98 -3.67 19.98
N THR A 515 9.03 -4.16 21.22
CA THR A 515 10.03 -3.77 22.22
C THR A 515 11.43 -4.14 21.76
N TRP A 516 11.60 -5.40 21.35
CA TRP A 516 12.87 -5.86 20.78
C TRP A 516 13.30 -5.01 19.57
N PHE A 517 12.35 -4.67 18.68
CA PHE A 517 12.62 -3.86 17.50
C PHE A 517 13.16 -2.48 17.84
N VAL A 518 12.57 -1.77 18.80
CA VAL A 518 13.03 -0.42 19.18
C VAL A 518 14.35 -0.43 19.94
N GLU A 519 14.68 -1.52 20.61
CA GLU A 519 15.96 -1.72 21.27
C GLU A 519 17.08 -2.02 20.26
N ASN A 520 16.79 -2.77 19.20
CA ASN A 520 17.76 -3.27 18.23
C ASN A 520 17.83 -2.49 16.91
N LEU A 521 16.73 -1.85 16.49
CA LEU A 521 16.59 -1.01 15.30
C LEU A 521 17.23 -1.63 14.03
N PRO A 522 16.72 -2.76 13.53
CA PRO A 522 17.19 -3.30 12.25
C PRO A 522 16.91 -2.36 11.07
N THR A 523 15.82 -1.60 11.19
CA THR A 523 15.40 -0.50 10.31
C THR A 523 14.91 0.67 11.16
N CYS A 524 14.83 1.86 10.57
CA CYS A 524 14.14 3.00 11.16
C CYS A 524 12.95 3.38 10.26
N HIS A 525 11.75 3.20 10.77
CA HIS A 525 10.52 3.54 10.07
C HIS A 525 10.27 5.05 10.10
N LEU A 526 9.82 5.61 9.00
CA LEU A 526 9.76 7.05 8.79
C LEU A 526 8.32 7.57 8.77
N LEU A 527 7.54 7.11 7.81
CA LEU A 527 6.18 7.58 7.55
C LEU A 527 5.38 6.58 6.73
N VAL A 528 4.08 6.70 6.82
CA VAL A 528 3.10 6.07 5.93
C VAL A 528 2.61 7.13 4.95
N PRO A 529 2.84 6.98 3.63
CA PRO A 529 2.25 7.89 2.65
C PRO A 529 0.73 7.79 2.67
N ASN A 530 0.05 8.90 2.43
CA ASN A 530 -1.40 8.88 2.22
C ASN A 530 -1.71 8.80 0.73
N ASN A 531 -2.65 7.94 0.38
CA ASN A 531 -3.25 7.87 -0.94
C ASN A 531 -4.47 8.80 -0.95
N THR A 532 -4.46 9.81 -1.80
CA THR A 532 -5.56 10.79 -1.90
C THR A 532 -6.32 10.56 -3.19
N TYR A 533 -7.59 10.27 -3.06
CA TYR A 533 -8.51 9.97 -4.15
C TYR A 533 -9.52 11.10 -4.31
N VAL A 534 -10.03 11.28 -5.52
CA VAL A 534 -10.99 12.33 -5.83
C VAL A 534 -12.13 11.78 -6.69
N THR A 535 -13.36 12.08 -6.28
CA THR A 535 -14.55 11.81 -7.07
C THR A 535 -15.46 13.05 -7.17
N ASN A 536 -16.20 13.15 -8.26
CA ASN A 536 -17.21 14.17 -8.46
C ASN A 536 -18.54 13.70 -7.89
N THR A 537 -19.01 14.38 -6.86
CA THR A 537 -20.28 14.06 -6.19
C THR A 537 -21.50 14.78 -6.77
N ALA A 538 -21.37 15.58 -7.83
CA ALA A 538 -22.50 16.30 -8.42
C ALA A 538 -23.59 15.33 -8.94
N ASN A 539 -23.16 14.25 -9.61
CA ASN A 539 -24.05 13.32 -10.31
C ASN A 539 -24.19 11.96 -9.62
N TYR A 540 -23.30 11.63 -8.67
CA TYR A 540 -23.25 10.31 -8.04
C TYR A 540 -23.18 10.43 -6.52
N ASP A 541 -23.66 9.38 -5.83
CA ASP A 541 -23.61 9.24 -4.38
C ASP A 541 -23.36 7.78 -3.98
N GLY A 542 -23.31 7.49 -2.68
CA GLY A 542 -23.02 6.14 -2.18
C GLY A 542 -21.52 5.87 -2.07
N TRP A 543 -20.69 6.90 -2.13
CA TRP A 543 -19.23 6.79 -2.05
C TRP A 543 -18.78 6.37 -0.66
N ALA A 544 -17.93 5.36 -0.60
CA ALA A 544 -17.15 4.99 0.55
C ALA A 544 -15.71 4.68 0.10
N ILE A 545 -14.75 4.75 1.01
CA ILE A 545 -13.34 4.55 0.71
C ILE A 545 -12.74 3.56 1.70
N CYS A 546 -11.83 2.71 1.23
CA CYS A 546 -11.03 1.84 2.09
C CYS A 546 -9.55 2.29 2.08
N PRO A 547 -8.78 1.95 3.13
CA PRO A 547 -7.32 2.09 3.12
C PRO A 547 -6.68 1.26 1.99
N GLY A 548 -5.47 1.64 1.58
CA GLY A 548 -4.71 0.91 0.58
C GLY A 548 -4.86 1.44 -0.83
N ASN A 549 -4.84 0.54 -1.81
CA ASN A 549 -4.61 0.91 -3.21
C ASN A 549 -5.89 1.03 -4.05
N TYR A 550 -7.00 0.49 -3.60
CA TYR A 550 -8.26 0.52 -4.34
C TYR A 550 -9.10 1.78 -4.08
N GLY A 551 -8.99 2.39 -2.88
CA GLY A 551 -9.67 3.63 -2.55
C GLY A 551 -11.19 3.53 -2.73
N PHE A 552 -11.75 4.32 -3.66
CA PHE A 552 -13.17 4.26 -4.01
C PHE A 552 -13.55 3.05 -4.87
N MET A 553 -12.58 2.37 -5.48
CA MET A 553 -12.81 1.24 -6.40
C MET A 553 -12.86 -0.12 -5.69
N ASP A 554 -12.73 -0.16 -4.38
CA ASP A 554 -12.93 -1.37 -3.58
C ASP A 554 -14.35 -1.93 -3.78
N CYS A 555 -14.45 -3.21 -4.10
CA CYS A 555 -15.72 -3.81 -4.54
C CYS A 555 -16.87 -3.66 -3.55
N PRO A 556 -16.72 -3.96 -2.24
CA PRO A 556 -17.81 -3.80 -1.27
C PRO A 556 -18.33 -2.37 -1.14
N ASN A 557 -17.47 -1.39 -1.43
CA ASN A 557 -17.82 0.02 -1.39
C ASN A 557 -18.45 0.49 -2.70
N PHE A 558 -17.78 0.20 -3.82
CA PHE A 558 -18.19 0.70 -5.14
C PHE A 558 -19.55 0.15 -5.60
N VAL A 559 -19.92 -1.05 -5.20
CA VAL A 559 -21.20 -1.67 -5.53
C VAL A 559 -22.42 -0.84 -5.07
N ASN A 560 -22.22 0.08 -4.12
CA ASN A 560 -23.24 0.97 -3.56
C ASN A 560 -23.32 2.33 -4.28
N VAL A 561 -22.41 2.61 -5.21
CA VAL A 561 -22.43 3.88 -5.95
C VAL A 561 -23.59 3.91 -6.92
N TYR A 562 -24.33 5.03 -6.92
CA TYR A 562 -25.50 5.23 -7.77
C TYR A 562 -25.55 6.63 -8.36
N LYS A 563 -26.28 6.76 -9.45
CA LYS A 563 -26.55 8.05 -10.08
C LYS A 563 -27.70 8.77 -9.37
N LYS A 564 -27.52 10.05 -9.05
CA LYS A 564 -28.51 10.92 -8.39
C LYS A 564 -29.71 11.19 -9.28
#